data_ab3a45c85a0d2dced7a7a8f1caf02345
#
_entry.id   ab3a45c85a0d2dced7a7a8f1caf02345
#
_cell.length_a   1.000
_cell.length_b   1.000
_cell.length_c   1.000
_cell.angle_alpha   90.00
_cell.angle_beta   90.00
_cell.angle_gamma   90.00
#
_symmetry.space_group_name_H-M   'P 1'
#
loop_
_entity.id
_entity.type
_entity.pdbx_description
1 polymer ?
#
loop_
_entity_poly.entity_id
_entity_poly.type
_entity_poly.pdbx_seq_one_letter_code
_entity_poly.pdbx_strand_id
1 'polypeptide(L)'
;MKSTIALAGFALISCAALAAQPPSQPPPTPPAGQAPARPGSQPPAPPVGQTPTPPAGKASGQPLGHSNSTGDASFIKKAAMGGMAEVDLGQLASSKASDDKVKSFAQRMVADHGKAHDALKMLAASKHVEVPAALDSKHQATHDRLARLSGSAFDRAYVSDMLADHKKDVAEFMHQSTSATDPDVKAFAANTLPTLQEHLKMIEDISKDLHASTGPSR
;
A
#
# COMPACT_ATOMS: atom_id res chain seq x y z
N MET A 1 63.30 -9.15 -31.32
CA MET A 1 63.50 -8.69 -29.95
C MET A 1 62.29 -9.22 -29.15
N LYS A 2 62.57 -10.18 -28.25
CA LYS A 2 61.52 -10.88 -27.46
C LYS A 2 61.39 -10.16 -26.13
N SER A 3 60.20 -9.62 -25.77
CA SER A 3 59.96 -9.09 -24.43
C SER A 3 58.99 -9.99 -23.70
N THR A 4 59.47 -10.59 -22.66
CA THR A 4 58.81 -11.45 -21.69
C THR A 4 58.13 -10.54 -20.66
N ILE A 5 56.79 -10.67 -20.45
CA ILE A 5 56.08 -10.01 -19.38
C ILE A 5 55.77 -11.03 -18.29
N ALA A 6 56.31 -10.77 -17.11
CA ALA A 6 56.17 -11.60 -15.91
C ALA A 6 54.78 -11.43 -15.30
N LEU A 7 54.14 -12.56 -14.96
CA LEU A 7 52.87 -12.65 -14.24
C LEU A 7 53.17 -12.59 -12.74
N ALA A 8 52.75 -11.52 -12.05
CA ALA A 8 52.80 -11.45 -10.59
C ALA A 8 51.44 -11.86 -10.04
N GLY A 9 51.37 -13.01 -9.39
CA GLY A 9 50.20 -13.50 -8.68
C GLY A 9 50.04 -12.78 -7.35
N PHE A 10 48.86 -12.15 -7.13
CA PHE A 10 48.43 -11.65 -5.83
C PHE A 10 47.47 -12.65 -5.21
N ALA A 11 47.92 -13.34 -4.17
CA ALA A 11 47.10 -14.18 -3.32
C ALA A 11 46.34 -13.27 -2.34
N LEU A 12 45.01 -13.18 -2.49
CA LEU A 12 44.14 -12.55 -1.52
C LEU A 12 43.76 -13.56 -0.43
N ILE A 13 44.31 -13.35 0.75
CA ILE A 13 43.92 -14.06 1.98
C ILE A 13 42.57 -13.44 2.44
N SER A 14 41.49 -14.19 2.27
CA SER A 14 40.18 -13.86 2.86
C SER A 14 40.18 -14.15 4.35
N CYS A 15 40.29 -13.12 5.17
CA CYS A 15 39.99 -13.20 6.59
C CYS A 15 38.46 -13.13 6.79
N ALA A 16 37.83 -14.30 7.03
CA ALA A 16 36.44 -14.38 7.43
C ALA A 16 36.36 -13.92 8.89
N ALA A 17 35.85 -12.70 9.12
CA ALA A 17 35.43 -12.25 10.44
C ALA A 17 34.10 -12.89 10.79
N LEU A 18 34.16 -13.87 11.70
CA LEU A 18 32.99 -14.48 12.33
C LEU A 18 32.38 -13.47 13.32
N ALA A 19 31.36 -12.74 12.90
CA ALA A 19 30.60 -11.84 13.77
C ALA A 19 29.76 -12.69 14.72
N ALA A 20 30.10 -12.67 16.02
CA ALA A 20 29.30 -13.27 17.06
C ALA A 20 27.95 -12.55 17.18
N GLN A 21 26.88 -13.31 17.04
CA GLN A 21 25.52 -12.83 17.33
C GLN A 21 25.33 -12.63 18.84
N PRO A 22 24.70 -11.52 19.28
CA PRO A 22 24.34 -11.36 20.69
C PRO A 22 23.26 -12.38 21.06
N PRO A 23 23.23 -12.86 22.32
CA PRO A 23 22.26 -13.83 22.77
C PRO A 23 20.84 -13.24 22.74
N SER A 24 19.91 -14.02 22.20
CA SER A 24 18.49 -13.70 22.14
C SER A 24 17.93 -13.49 23.53
N GLN A 25 17.34 -12.34 23.79
CA GLN A 25 16.61 -12.07 25.02
C GLN A 25 15.33 -12.94 25.07
N PRO A 26 15.03 -13.55 26.22
CA PRO A 26 13.74 -14.25 26.38
C PRO A 26 12.58 -13.24 26.40
N PRO A 27 11.38 -13.65 25.95
CA PRO A 27 10.21 -12.79 25.94
C PRO A 27 9.81 -12.37 27.37
N PRO A 28 9.22 -11.16 27.54
CA PRO A 28 8.79 -10.69 28.84
C PRO A 28 7.67 -11.57 29.40
N THR A 29 7.83 -12.01 30.63
CA THR A 29 6.82 -12.73 31.42
C THR A 29 5.61 -11.83 31.67
N PRO A 30 4.37 -12.32 31.45
CA PRO A 30 3.17 -11.56 31.83
C PRO A 30 3.07 -11.38 33.34
N PRO A 31 2.49 -10.26 33.84
CA PRO A 31 2.34 -10.01 35.26
C PRO A 31 1.40 -11.05 35.89
N ALA A 32 1.83 -11.60 37.01
CA ALA A 32 1.08 -12.54 37.82
C ALA A 32 -0.06 -11.84 38.57
N GLY A 33 -1.23 -12.43 38.51
CA GLY A 33 -2.19 -12.40 39.60
C GLY A 33 -3.25 -11.29 39.57
N GLN A 34 -4.39 -11.61 38.94
CA GLN A 34 -5.67 -11.23 39.53
C GLN A 34 -6.54 -12.50 39.62
N ALA A 35 -6.87 -12.86 40.85
CA ALA A 35 -7.75 -13.94 41.16
C ALA A 35 -9.18 -13.72 40.64
N PRO A 36 -9.94 -14.77 40.23
CA PRO A 36 -11.30 -14.60 39.79
C PRO A 36 -12.21 -14.19 40.95
N ALA A 37 -12.96 -13.09 40.75
CA ALA A 37 -13.98 -12.67 41.69
C ALA A 37 -15.10 -13.70 41.75
N ARG A 38 -15.53 -14.04 42.99
CA ARG A 38 -16.66 -14.91 43.30
C ARG A 38 -17.95 -14.34 42.67
N PRO A 39 -18.88 -15.22 42.21
CA PRO A 39 -20.18 -14.78 41.76
C PRO A 39 -21.02 -14.27 42.95
N GLY A 40 -21.27 -12.97 42.95
CA GLY A 40 -22.18 -12.30 43.86
C GLY A 40 -23.63 -12.56 43.46
N SER A 41 -24.42 -12.78 44.47
CA SER A 41 -25.85 -13.12 44.50
C SER A 41 -26.70 -12.20 43.57
N GLN A 42 -27.47 -12.82 42.71
CA GLN A 42 -28.48 -12.17 41.85
C GLN A 42 -29.64 -11.63 42.71
N PRO A 43 -30.09 -10.39 42.52
CA PRO A 43 -31.30 -9.90 43.16
C PRO A 43 -32.55 -10.56 42.54
N PRO A 44 -33.65 -10.70 43.29
CA PRO A 44 -34.88 -11.37 42.82
C PRO A 44 -35.56 -10.56 41.70
N ALA A 45 -36.13 -11.32 40.72
CA ALA A 45 -36.85 -10.77 39.57
C ALA A 45 -38.15 -10.05 40.02
N PRO A 46 -38.53 -8.95 39.39
CA PRO A 46 -39.83 -8.29 39.61
C PRO A 46 -40.96 -9.14 38.98
N PRO A 47 -42.23 -8.98 39.48
CA PRO A 47 -43.34 -9.81 39.07
C PRO A 47 -43.78 -9.52 37.62
N VAL A 48 -44.19 -10.60 36.97
CA VAL A 48 -44.68 -10.66 35.59
C VAL A 48 -45.94 -9.82 35.46
N GLY A 49 -45.81 -8.60 34.91
CA GLY A 49 -46.92 -7.76 34.48
C GLY A 49 -47.25 -8.06 33.02
N GLN A 50 -48.53 -8.20 32.74
CA GLN A 50 -49.16 -8.56 31.47
C GLN A 50 -48.66 -7.70 30.32
N THR A 51 -48.14 -8.36 29.27
CA THR A 51 -47.82 -7.71 27.99
C THR A 51 -49.06 -7.35 27.21
N PRO A 52 -49.24 -6.11 26.76
CA PRO A 52 -50.21 -5.80 25.69
C PRO A 52 -49.60 -6.30 24.37
N THR A 53 -50.38 -7.11 23.66
CA THR A 53 -50.08 -7.58 22.30
C THR A 53 -49.97 -6.38 21.35
N PRO A 54 -48.83 -6.13 20.67
CA PRO A 54 -48.80 -5.13 19.62
C PRO A 54 -49.48 -5.67 18.36
N PRO A 55 -50.16 -4.81 17.58
CA PRO A 55 -50.80 -5.22 16.34
C PRO A 55 -49.77 -5.73 15.34
N ALA A 56 -50.14 -6.77 14.61
CA ALA A 56 -49.36 -7.36 13.52
C ALA A 56 -49.14 -6.36 12.39
N GLY A 57 -48.14 -5.49 12.56
CA GLY A 57 -47.56 -4.70 11.48
C GLY A 57 -46.64 -5.61 10.71
N LYS A 58 -46.88 -5.80 9.41
CA LYS A 58 -45.98 -6.49 8.47
C LYS A 58 -44.64 -5.78 8.50
N ALA A 59 -43.69 -6.32 9.25
CA ALA A 59 -42.30 -5.95 9.10
C ALA A 59 -41.84 -6.51 7.76
N SER A 60 -41.97 -5.74 6.71
CA SER A 60 -41.17 -5.91 5.48
C SER A 60 -39.74 -5.60 5.84
N GLY A 61 -39.06 -6.61 6.42
CA GLY A 61 -37.61 -6.65 6.53
C GLY A 61 -37.06 -6.76 5.13
N GLN A 62 -36.94 -5.63 4.44
CA GLN A 62 -36.03 -5.54 3.30
C GLN A 62 -34.61 -5.75 3.88
N PRO A 63 -33.86 -6.75 3.39
CA PRO A 63 -32.44 -6.73 3.60
C PRO A 63 -31.97 -5.41 2.99
N LEU A 64 -31.26 -4.58 3.75
CA LEU A 64 -30.50 -3.47 3.21
C LEU A 64 -29.37 -4.09 2.34
N GLY A 65 -29.75 -4.59 1.18
CA GLY A 65 -28.84 -4.89 0.12
C GLY A 65 -28.23 -3.56 -0.29
N HIS A 66 -27.02 -3.29 0.19
CA HIS A 66 -26.20 -2.23 -0.34
C HIS A 66 -25.92 -2.62 -1.78
N SER A 67 -26.72 -2.11 -2.71
CA SER A 67 -26.46 -2.24 -4.13
C SER A 67 -25.18 -1.48 -4.38
N ASN A 68 -24.05 -2.21 -4.53
CA ASN A 68 -22.83 -1.60 -5.05
C ASN A 68 -23.20 -0.86 -6.32
N SER A 69 -23.08 0.46 -6.32
CA SER A 69 -23.26 1.20 -7.55
C SER A 69 -22.22 0.72 -8.56
N THR A 70 -22.55 0.71 -9.84
CA THR A 70 -21.59 0.36 -10.91
C THR A 70 -20.34 1.24 -10.80
N GLY A 71 -20.48 2.47 -10.29
CA GLY A 71 -19.39 3.41 -10.04
C GLY A 71 -18.45 2.92 -8.94
N ASP A 72 -18.98 2.51 -7.78
CA ASP A 72 -18.19 2.03 -6.65
C ASP A 72 -17.40 0.75 -7.01
N ALA A 73 -18.05 -0.21 -7.68
CA ALA A 73 -17.39 -1.43 -8.16
C ALA A 73 -16.28 -1.12 -9.20
N SER A 74 -16.51 -0.14 -10.07
CA SER A 74 -15.51 0.32 -11.04
C SER A 74 -14.33 0.98 -10.35
N PHE A 75 -14.56 1.82 -9.34
CA PHE A 75 -13.51 2.42 -8.54
C PHE A 75 -12.66 1.36 -7.84
N ILE A 76 -13.29 0.40 -7.15
CA ILE A 76 -12.56 -0.70 -6.47
C ILE A 76 -11.63 -1.42 -7.45
N LYS A 77 -12.12 -1.79 -8.64
CA LYS A 77 -11.30 -2.49 -9.66
C LYS A 77 -10.15 -1.65 -10.17
N LYS A 78 -10.38 -0.36 -10.44
CA LYS A 78 -9.34 0.57 -10.91
C LYS A 78 -8.28 0.81 -9.84
N ALA A 79 -8.71 1.07 -8.59
CA ALA A 79 -7.79 1.28 -7.48
C ALA A 79 -6.96 0.02 -7.17
N ALA A 80 -7.55 -1.18 -7.30
CA ALA A 80 -6.80 -2.43 -7.16
C ALA A 80 -5.74 -2.62 -8.25
N MET A 81 -6.07 -2.31 -9.50
CA MET A 81 -5.13 -2.39 -10.62
C MET A 81 -4.01 -1.35 -10.47
N GLY A 82 -4.34 -0.09 -10.16
CA GLY A 82 -3.38 0.98 -9.96
C GLY A 82 -2.42 0.66 -8.81
N GLY A 83 -2.95 0.34 -7.63
CA GLY A 83 -2.13 0.00 -6.46
C GLY A 83 -1.21 -1.21 -6.68
N MET A 84 -1.67 -2.23 -7.42
CA MET A 84 -0.82 -3.35 -7.84
C MET A 84 0.32 -2.89 -8.75
N ALA A 85 0.03 -2.04 -9.72
CA ALA A 85 1.04 -1.51 -10.65
C ALA A 85 2.06 -0.62 -9.92
N GLU A 86 1.62 0.18 -8.95
CA GLU A 86 2.49 1.05 -8.18
C GLU A 86 3.42 0.26 -7.24
N VAL A 87 2.94 -0.85 -6.66
CA VAL A 87 3.80 -1.77 -5.90
C VAL A 87 4.84 -2.42 -6.81
N ASP A 88 4.45 -2.91 -7.98
CA ASP A 88 5.34 -3.54 -8.96
C ASP A 88 6.43 -2.56 -9.43
N LEU A 89 6.02 -1.36 -9.86
CA LEU A 89 6.95 -0.32 -10.30
C LEU A 89 7.83 0.21 -9.15
N GLY A 90 7.29 0.25 -7.92
CA GLY A 90 8.05 0.59 -6.72
C GLY A 90 9.14 -0.44 -6.41
N GLN A 91 8.84 -1.74 -6.55
CA GLN A 91 9.84 -2.81 -6.40
C GLN A 91 10.96 -2.68 -7.45
N LEU A 92 10.58 -2.45 -8.71
CA LEU A 92 11.52 -2.21 -9.79
C LEU A 92 12.43 -1.01 -9.48
N ALA A 93 11.84 0.12 -9.07
CA ALA A 93 12.57 1.34 -8.77
C ALA A 93 13.45 1.22 -7.52
N SER A 94 13.02 0.50 -6.49
CA SER A 94 13.84 0.22 -5.30
C SER A 94 15.17 -0.45 -5.63
N SER A 95 15.19 -1.26 -6.70
CA SER A 95 16.39 -1.97 -7.15
C SER A 95 17.19 -1.21 -8.22
N LYS A 96 16.53 -0.45 -9.10
CA LYS A 96 17.15 0.14 -10.31
C LYS A 96 17.46 1.63 -10.20
N ALA A 97 16.79 2.37 -9.31
CA ALA A 97 17.03 3.80 -9.18
C ALA A 97 18.48 4.12 -8.83
N SER A 98 19.04 5.13 -9.47
CA SER A 98 20.37 5.66 -9.20
C SER A 98 20.35 6.82 -8.21
N ASP A 99 19.25 7.57 -8.15
CA ASP A 99 19.04 8.64 -7.19
C ASP A 99 18.47 8.10 -5.87
N ASP A 100 19.07 8.47 -4.74
CA ASP A 100 18.67 7.96 -3.42
C ASP A 100 17.27 8.43 -3.00
N LYS A 101 16.82 9.62 -3.44
CA LYS A 101 15.47 10.11 -3.17
C LYS A 101 14.44 9.31 -3.95
N VAL A 102 14.73 8.98 -5.21
CA VAL A 102 13.88 8.11 -6.04
C VAL A 102 13.78 6.72 -5.41
N LYS A 103 14.90 6.15 -4.97
CA LYS A 103 14.92 4.84 -4.29
C LYS A 103 14.10 4.85 -2.99
N SER A 104 14.27 5.88 -2.16
CA SER A 104 13.54 6.03 -0.90
C SER A 104 12.04 6.20 -1.13
N PHE A 105 11.66 7.00 -2.13
CA PHE A 105 10.26 7.14 -2.56
C PHE A 105 9.68 5.79 -3.01
N ALA A 106 10.40 5.07 -3.85
CA ALA A 106 9.97 3.75 -4.34
C ALA A 106 9.73 2.73 -3.20
N GLN A 107 10.60 2.70 -2.19
CA GLN A 107 10.41 1.86 -1.00
C GLN A 107 9.15 2.25 -0.22
N ARG A 108 8.89 3.55 -0.09
CA ARG A 108 7.66 4.04 0.54
C ARG A 108 6.42 3.65 -0.26
N MET A 109 6.47 3.75 -1.59
CA MET A 109 5.40 3.29 -2.49
C MET A 109 5.05 1.82 -2.24
N VAL A 110 6.05 0.94 -2.19
CA VAL A 110 5.83 -0.49 -1.90
C VAL A 110 5.14 -0.69 -0.55
N ALA A 111 5.59 0.01 0.48
CA ALA A 111 5.06 -0.14 1.84
C ALA A 111 3.62 0.36 1.97
N ASP A 112 3.33 1.55 1.47
CA ASP A 112 2.04 2.21 1.67
C ASP A 112 0.97 1.67 0.72
N HIS A 113 1.31 1.49 -0.57
CA HIS A 113 0.38 0.87 -1.54
C HIS A 113 0.16 -0.62 -1.28
N GLY A 114 1.15 -1.33 -0.72
CA GLY A 114 0.95 -2.71 -0.26
C GLY A 114 -0.15 -2.80 0.81
N LYS A 115 -0.08 -1.96 1.84
CA LYS A 115 -1.12 -1.89 2.89
C LYS A 115 -2.48 -1.48 2.34
N ALA A 116 -2.51 -0.45 1.49
CA ALA A 116 -3.75 0.01 0.87
C ALA A 116 -4.38 -1.07 -0.01
N HIS A 117 -3.56 -1.82 -0.76
CA HIS A 117 -4.01 -2.92 -1.60
C HIS A 117 -4.63 -4.08 -0.78
N ASP A 118 -4.04 -4.43 0.37
CA ASP A 118 -4.61 -5.45 1.25
C ASP A 118 -5.95 -5.01 1.86
N ALA A 119 -6.04 -3.75 2.30
CA ALA A 119 -7.31 -3.18 2.78
C ALA A 119 -8.38 -3.16 1.67
N LEU A 120 -7.98 -2.81 0.44
CA LEU A 120 -8.88 -2.80 -0.70
C LEU A 120 -9.37 -4.20 -1.10
N LYS A 121 -8.53 -5.23 -1.01
CA LYS A 121 -8.95 -6.63 -1.22
C LYS A 121 -10.02 -7.05 -0.22
N MET A 122 -9.87 -6.70 1.05
CA MET A 122 -10.89 -6.99 2.07
C MET A 122 -12.20 -6.27 1.76
N LEU A 123 -12.14 -4.99 1.39
CA LEU A 123 -13.29 -4.22 0.95
C LEU A 123 -13.96 -4.88 -0.26
N ALA A 124 -13.20 -5.19 -1.30
CA ALA A 124 -13.69 -5.84 -2.52
C ALA A 124 -14.41 -7.17 -2.22
N ALA A 125 -13.81 -8.00 -1.36
CA ALA A 125 -14.42 -9.27 -0.92
C ALA A 125 -15.76 -9.03 -0.21
N SER A 126 -15.85 -8.05 0.71
CA SER A 126 -17.09 -7.71 1.41
C SER A 126 -18.19 -7.20 0.48
N LYS A 127 -17.80 -6.61 -0.64
CA LYS A 127 -18.70 -6.07 -1.67
C LYS A 127 -18.93 -7.03 -2.84
N HIS A 128 -18.39 -8.25 -2.78
CA HIS A 128 -18.47 -9.24 -3.86
C HIS A 128 -17.95 -8.70 -5.22
N VAL A 129 -16.91 -7.85 -5.17
CA VAL A 129 -16.24 -7.30 -6.34
C VAL A 129 -14.97 -8.08 -6.60
N GLU A 130 -14.86 -8.72 -7.75
CA GLU A 130 -13.63 -9.34 -8.19
C GLU A 130 -12.60 -8.28 -8.59
N VAL A 131 -11.41 -8.38 -7.99
CA VAL A 131 -10.25 -7.53 -8.32
C VAL A 131 -9.28 -8.27 -9.23
N PRO A 132 -8.52 -7.55 -10.08
CA PRO A 132 -7.51 -8.15 -10.94
C PRO A 132 -6.47 -8.93 -10.12
N ALA A 133 -6.05 -10.08 -10.62
CA ALA A 133 -5.01 -10.92 -10.03
C ALA A 133 -3.62 -10.69 -10.64
N ALA A 134 -3.54 -9.96 -11.75
CA ALA A 134 -2.31 -9.63 -12.47
C ALA A 134 -2.44 -8.26 -13.14
N LEU A 135 -1.30 -7.68 -13.49
CA LEU A 135 -1.25 -6.42 -14.25
C LEU A 135 -1.94 -6.60 -15.62
N ASP A 136 -2.63 -5.57 -16.04
CA ASP A 136 -3.12 -5.51 -17.42
C ASP A 136 -1.97 -5.18 -18.40
N SER A 137 -2.25 -5.30 -19.69
CA SER A 137 -1.25 -5.10 -20.74
C SER A 137 -0.63 -3.70 -20.75
N LYS A 138 -1.39 -2.68 -20.32
CA LYS A 138 -0.91 -1.31 -20.24
C LYS A 138 0.14 -1.14 -19.13
N HIS A 139 -0.17 -1.64 -17.94
CA HIS A 139 0.75 -1.54 -16.79
C HIS A 139 1.98 -2.44 -17.00
N GLN A 140 1.80 -3.64 -17.58
CA GLN A 140 2.92 -4.49 -17.97
C GLN A 140 3.84 -3.79 -18.99
N ALA A 141 3.28 -3.13 -20.01
CA ALA A 141 4.08 -2.37 -20.98
C ALA A 141 4.85 -1.20 -20.34
N THR A 142 4.28 -0.55 -19.31
CA THR A 142 4.99 0.47 -18.53
C THR A 142 6.16 -0.13 -17.76
N HIS A 143 5.93 -1.26 -17.06
CA HIS A 143 6.99 -2.01 -16.38
C HIS A 143 8.12 -2.36 -17.36
N ASP A 144 7.81 -2.99 -18.48
CA ASP A 144 8.80 -3.43 -19.47
C ASP A 144 9.58 -2.27 -20.09
N ARG A 145 8.93 -1.13 -20.28
CA ARG A 145 9.59 0.09 -20.75
C ARG A 145 10.59 0.60 -19.73
N LEU A 146 10.19 0.73 -18.47
CA LEU A 146 11.06 1.16 -17.38
C LEU A 146 12.19 0.17 -17.11
N ALA A 147 11.92 -1.13 -17.18
CA ALA A 147 12.92 -2.18 -16.97
C ALA A 147 14.10 -2.10 -17.95
N ARG A 148 13.89 -1.56 -19.15
CA ARG A 148 14.94 -1.34 -20.16
C ARG A 148 15.81 -0.11 -19.91
N LEU A 149 15.39 0.79 -19.02
CA LEU A 149 16.13 2.00 -18.67
C LEU A 149 17.11 1.74 -17.51
N SER A 150 18.09 2.63 -17.33
CA SER A 150 19.02 2.61 -16.20
C SER A 150 19.51 4.03 -15.87
N GLY A 151 20.09 4.20 -14.69
CA GLY A 151 20.67 5.47 -14.25
C GLY A 151 19.64 6.60 -14.29
N SER A 152 20.09 7.81 -14.56
CA SER A 152 19.23 9.01 -14.58
C SER A 152 18.09 8.96 -15.61
N ALA A 153 18.21 8.12 -16.66
CA ALA A 153 17.11 7.92 -17.61
C ALA A 153 15.97 7.13 -16.99
N PHE A 154 16.29 6.10 -16.20
CA PHE A 154 15.31 5.37 -15.42
C PHE A 154 14.64 6.29 -14.39
N ASP A 155 15.45 7.01 -13.59
CA ASP A 155 14.95 7.88 -12.51
C ASP A 155 13.94 8.91 -13.05
N ARG A 156 14.28 9.62 -14.13
CA ARG A 156 13.39 10.60 -14.74
C ARG A 156 12.10 9.98 -15.28
N ALA A 157 12.19 8.83 -15.92
CA ALA A 157 11.02 8.15 -16.49
C ALA A 157 10.07 7.66 -15.40
N TYR A 158 10.61 7.02 -14.35
CA TYR A 158 9.85 6.57 -13.20
C TYR A 158 9.15 7.74 -12.48
N VAL A 159 9.89 8.81 -12.18
CA VAL A 159 9.35 10.01 -11.52
C VAL A 159 8.27 10.67 -12.36
N SER A 160 8.44 10.74 -13.68
CA SER A 160 7.40 11.27 -14.59
C SER A 160 6.12 10.45 -14.57
N ASP A 161 6.24 9.12 -14.59
CA ASP A 161 5.08 8.24 -14.55
C ASP A 161 4.36 8.37 -13.19
N MET A 162 5.09 8.26 -12.09
CA MET A 162 4.51 8.36 -10.74
C MET A 162 3.84 9.72 -10.49
N LEU A 163 4.44 10.81 -10.98
CA LEU A 163 3.84 12.14 -10.89
C LEU A 163 2.51 12.22 -11.64
N ALA A 164 2.46 11.63 -12.84
CA ALA A 164 1.25 11.64 -13.66
C ALA A 164 0.13 10.76 -13.04
N ASP A 165 0.49 9.61 -12.47
CA ASP A 165 -0.47 8.70 -11.87
C ASP A 165 -0.99 9.25 -10.54
N HIS A 166 -0.13 9.74 -9.64
CA HIS A 166 -0.58 10.33 -8.37
C HIS A 166 -1.49 11.56 -8.53
N LYS A 167 -1.30 12.38 -9.59
CA LYS A 167 -2.26 13.46 -9.88
C LYS A 167 -3.66 12.94 -10.20
N LYS A 168 -3.75 11.82 -10.92
CA LYS A 168 -5.04 11.18 -11.24
C LYS A 168 -5.65 10.53 -10.00
N ASP A 169 -4.81 9.82 -9.23
CA ASP A 169 -5.28 9.09 -8.05
C ASP A 169 -5.78 10.04 -6.96
N VAL A 170 -5.06 11.11 -6.66
CA VAL A 170 -5.53 12.15 -5.73
C VAL A 170 -6.87 12.71 -6.17
N ALA A 171 -7.06 13.00 -7.46
CA ALA A 171 -8.34 13.52 -7.98
C ALA A 171 -9.47 12.47 -7.87
N GLU A 172 -9.19 11.21 -8.24
CA GLU A 172 -10.18 10.12 -8.16
C GLU A 172 -10.55 9.80 -6.71
N PHE A 173 -9.58 9.66 -5.81
CA PHE A 173 -9.84 9.38 -4.40
C PHE A 173 -10.54 10.55 -3.70
N MET A 174 -10.20 11.79 -4.04
CA MET A 174 -10.93 12.97 -3.57
C MET A 174 -12.39 12.92 -4.02
N HIS A 175 -12.65 12.60 -5.27
CA HIS A 175 -14.01 12.43 -5.78
C HIS A 175 -14.75 11.32 -5.02
N GLN A 176 -14.17 10.14 -4.91
CA GLN A 176 -14.81 8.99 -4.26
C GLN A 176 -15.02 9.19 -2.76
N SER A 177 -14.14 9.93 -2.08
CA SER A 177 -14.28 10.25 -0.66
C SER A 177 -15.55 11.07 -0.33
N THR A 178 -16.15 11.68 -1.34
CA THR A 178 -17.37 12.49 -1.19
C THR A 178 -18.58 11.92 -1.91
N SER A 179 -18.39 11.31 -3.09
CA SER A 179 -19.44 10.91 -4.01
C SER A 179 -19.72 9.41 -4.08
N ALA A 180 -18.87 8.54 -3.51
CA ALA A 180 -19.15 7.12 -3.45
C ALA A 180 -20.49 6.85 -2.76
N THR A 181 -21.28 5.93 -3.31
CA THR A 181 -22.60 5.58 -2.79
C THR A 181 -22.50 4.67 -1.58
N ASP A 182 -21.56 3.73 -1.63
CA ASP A 182 -21.27 2.80 -0.54
C ASP A 182 -20.43 3.49 0.54
N PRO A 183 -20.86 3.50 1.82
CA PRO A 183 -20.15 4.18 2.89
C PRO A 183 -18.75 3.61 3.17
N ASP A 184 -18.53 2.31 2.96
CA ASP A 184 -17.21 1.69 3.17
C ASP A 184 -16.24 2.07 2.04
N VAL A 185 -16.72 2.17 0.80
CA VAL A 185 -15.95 2.69 -0.33
C VAL A 185 -15.58 4.15 -0.10
N LYS A 186 -16.53 4.97 0.35
CA LYS A 186 -16.29 6.36 0.73
C LYS A 186 -15.23 6.48 1.82
N ALA A 187 -15.35 5.67 2.88
CA ALA A 187 -14.39 5.67 3.99
C ALA A 187 -13.00 5.21 3.53
N PHE A 188 -12.90 4.16 2.71
CA PHE A 188 -11.62 3.72 2.14
C PHE A 188 -10.94 4.84 1.35
N ALA A 189 -11.67 5.51 0.47
CA ALA A 189 -11.14 6.61 -0.31
C ALA A 189 -10.68 7.78 0.59
N ALA A 190 -11.48 8.17 1.58
CA ALA A 190 -11.16 9.23 2.52
C ALA A 190 -9.92 8.92 3.37
N ASN A 191 -9.78 7.66 3.83
CA ASN A 191 -8.65 7.24 4.66
C ASN A 191 -7.34 7.10 3.87
N THR A 192 -7.42 6.78 2.57
CA THR A 192 -6.24 6.61 1.70
C THR A 192 -5.76 7.95 1.12
N LEU A 193 -6.66 8.89 0.88
CA LEU A 193 -6.37 10.18 0.24
C LEU A 193 -5.21 10.96 0.86
N PRO A 194 -5.07 11.10 2.20
CA PRO A 194 -3.92 11.82 2.77
C PRO A 194 -2.57 11.22 2.38
N THR A 195 -2.45 9.90 2.34
CA THR A 195 -1.22 9.21 1.92
C THR A 195 -0.89 9.51 0.46
N LEU A 196 -1.88 9.47 -0.43
CA LEU A 196 -1.69 9.82 -1.85
C LEU A 196 -1.27 11.28 -2.05
N GLN A 197 -1.81 12.19 -1.24
CA GLN A 197 -1.40 13.61 -1.26
C GLN A 197 0.05 13.80 -0.79
N GLU A 198 0.48 13.06 0.23
CA GLU A 198 1.88 13.05 0.65
C GLU A 198 2.80 12.51 -0.45
N HIS A 199 2.42 11.41 -1.09
CA HIS A 199 3.18 10.84 -2.21
C HIS A 199 3.28 11.84 -3.37
N LEU A 200 2.16 12.49 -3.73
CA LEU A 200 2.16 13.51 -4.78
C LEU A 200 3.14 14.63 -4.45
N LYS A 201 3.10 15.15 -3.21
CA LYS A 201 4.04 16.18 -2.79
C LYS A 201 5.49 15.73 -2.89
N MET A 202 5.80 14.52 -2.41
CA MET A 202 7.16 13.97 -2.45
C MET A 202 7.66 13.84 -3.89
N ILE A 203 6.84 13.29 -4.79
CA ILE A 203 7.26 13.07 -6.18
C ILE A 203 7.36 14.39 -6.96
N GLU A 204 6.57 15.42 -6.63
CA GLU A 204 6.72 16.76 -7.17
C GLU A 204 8.06 17.38 -6.78
N ASP A 205 8.47 17.23 -5.53
CA ASP A 205 9.74 17.76 -5.03
C ASP A 205 10.93 17.01 -5.67
N ILE A 206 10.87 15.69 -5.77
CA ILE A 206 11.89 14.89 -6.48
C ILE A 206 11.96 15.27 -7.95
N SER A 207 10.83 15.49 -8.61
CA SER A 207 10.78 15.92 -10.01
C SER A 207 11.50 17.25 -10.23
N LYS A 208 11.28 18.24 -9.35
CA LYS A 208 11.97 19.55 -9.40
C LYS A 208 13.48 19.38 -9.24
N ASP A 209 13.92 18.56 -8.28
CA ASP A 209 15.34 18.32 -8.02
C ASP A 209 16.05 17.66 -9.20
N LEU A 210 15.44 16.66 -9.83
CA LEU A 210 15.99 16.01 -11.02
C LEU A 210 16.08 16.95 -12.22
N HIS A 211 15.15 17.90 -12.36
CA HIS A 211 15.22 18.93 -13.39
C HIS A 211 16.30 19.97 -13.10
N ALA A 212 16.47 20.40 -11.86
CA ALA A 212 17.49 21.35 -11.46
C ALA A 212 18.92 20.81 -11.67
N SER A 213 19.12 19.51 -11.45
CA SER A 213 20.44 18.86 -11.63
C SER A 213 20.85 18.68 -13.10
N THR A 214 19.94 18.86 -14.06
CA THR A 214 20.21 18.77 -15.51
C THR A 214 20.46 20.13 -16.18
N GLY A 215 20.40 21.24 -15.42
CA GLY A 215 20.73 22.57 -15.91
C GLY A 215 22.22 22.68 -16.27
N PRO A 216 22.61 23.57 -17.25
CA PRO A 216 24.01 23.73 -17.59
C PRO A 216 24.81 24.21 -16.39
N SER A 217 25.83 23.44 -16.02
CA SER A 217 26.85 23.90 -15.07
C SER A 217 27.41 25.21 -15.56
N ARG A 218 27.21 26.31 -14.79
CA ARG A 218 27.84 27.61 -15.05
C ARG A 218 29.31 27.55 -14.69
#